data_19b775c0a4c5cb4434230b8b100a3141
#
_entry.id   19b775c0a4c5cb4434230b8b100a3141
#
_cell.length_a   1.000
_cell.length_b   1.000
_cell.length_c   1.000
_cell.angle_alpha   90.00
_cell.angle_beta   90.00
_cell.angle_gamma   90.00
#
_symmetry.space_group_name_H-M   'P 1'
#
loop_
_entity.id
_entity.type
_entity.pdbx_description
1 polymer ?
#
loop_
_entity_poly.entity_id
_entity_poly.type
_entity_poly.pdbx_seq_one_letter_code
_entity_poly.pdbx_strand_id
1 'polypeptide(L)'
;MIDGLPEDGIWVELSVTDGVSTMKRLSVQRGGSVTIPCFYGDRYKTHVKYWCRGYNVRSFSSIVHSDSPQEGKMSIRDDPDQRVFTVTINNLTAGDSGYYSCGVNISGGSDVGDQVHLSVTEGKMSVLQTVANEMHRM
;
A
#
# COMPACT_ATOMS: atom_id res chain seq x y z
N MET A 1 22.59 -9.27 6.70
CA MET A 1 22.12 -9.50 6.78
C MET A 1 21.20 -9.53 6.83
N ILE A 2 20.89 -9.51 6.62
CA ILE A 2 19.94 -9.42 6.68
C ILE A 2 19.47 -10.00 7.44
N ASP A 3 19.59 -10.25 7.97
CA ASP A 3 19.21 -10.76 8.69
C ASP A 3 18.30 -10.57 9.25
N GLY A 4 18.22 -10.62 9.63
CA GLY A 4 17.36 -10.50 10.43
C GLY A 4 16.23 -10.08 10.01
N LEU A 5 15.99 -10.02 9.31
CA LEU A 5 14.95 -9.56 8.88
C LEU A 5 14.05 -10.47 8.71
N PRO A 6 14.15 -11.39 8.85
CA PRO A 6 13.36 -12.34 8.63
C PRO A 6 12.11 -11.99 8.24
N GLU A 7 11.27 -12.16 8.83
CA GLU A 7 10.05 -11.93 8.43
C GLU A 7 10.08 -10.69 7.87
N ASP A 8 10.66 -9.82 8.40
CA ASP A 8 10.68 -8.62 7.88
C ASP A 8 11.67 -8.53 6.91
N GLY A 9 12.58 -9.24 6.97
CA GLY A 9 13.65 -9.10 6.13
C GLY A 9 13.27 -9.13 4.73
N ILE A 10 12.15 -9.52 4.40
CA ILE A 10 11.79 -9.56 3.13
C ILE A 10 11.85 -8.31 2.43
N TRP A 11 11.60 -7.30 3.00
CA TRP A 11 11.60 -6.09 2.27
C TRP A 11 12.95 -5.57 2.06
N VAL A 12 13.83 -5.90 2.79
CA VAL A 12 15.10 -5.38 2.68
C VAL A 12 15.67 -5.44 1.37
N GLU A 13 15.47 -6.44 0.69
CA GLU A 13 16.09 -6.48 -0.49
C GLU A 13 15.61 -5.60 -1.42
N LEU A 14 14.58 -5.14 -1.30
CA LEU A 14 14.12 -4.32 -2.25
C LEU A 14 14.71 -3.06 -2.23
N SER A 15 15.43 -2.81 -1.45
CA SER A 15 16.01 -1.61 -1.33
C SER A 15 16.56 -1.16 -2.46
N VAL A 16 16.06 -0.94 -3.35
CA VAL A 16 16.58 -0.50 -4.35
C VAL A 16 16.88 0.75 -4.24
N THR A 17 17.28 1.39 -4.27
CA THR A 17 17.80 2.51 -4.11
C THR A 17 17.47 3.65 -4.90
N ASP A 18 17.19 3.59 -6.05
CA ASP A 18 16.92 4.73 -6.81
C ASP A 18 15.53 4.95 -7.21
N GLY A 19 14.62 4.38 -6.79
CA GLY A 19 13.25 4.57 -7.20
C GLY A 19 12.33 4.36 -6.05
N VAL A 20 11.12 3.92 -6.32
CA VAL A 20 10.13 3.63 -5.32
C VAL A 20 9.77 2.17 -5.50
N SER A 21 9.68 1.45 -4.41
CA SER A 21 9.32 0.05 -4.45
C SER A 21 8.27 -0.28 -3.43
N THR A 22 7.35 -1.13 -3.76
CA THR A 22 6.32 -1.55 -2.81
C THR A 22 5.97 -3.00 -3.09
N MET A 23 5.04 -3.55 -2.36
CA MET A 23 4.63 -4.91 -2.53
C MET A 23 3.80 -5.00 -3.77
N LYS A 24 3.94 -6.05 -4.54
CA LYS A 24 3.23 -6.13 -5.79
C LYS A 24 1.79 -6.52 -5.61
N ARG A 25 1.47 -7.36 -4.67
CA ARG A 25 0.13 -7.80 -4.43
C ARG A 25 -0.16 -7.99 -2.98
N LEU A 26 -1.33 -7.67 -2.56
CA LEU A 26 -1.74 -7.86 -1.19
C LEU A 26 -3.15 -8.37 -1.16
N SER A 27 -3.44 -9.30 -0.28
CA SER A 27 -4.80 -9.79 -0.09
C SER A 27 -5.15 -9.54 1.36
N VAL A 28 -6.25 -8.86 1.59
CA VAL A 28 -6.64 -8.48 2.94
C VAL A 28 -8.09 -8.79 3.14
N GLN A 29 -8.49 -9.12 4.36
CA GLN A 29 -9.86 -9.45 4.63
C GLN A 29 -10.73 -8.24 4.68
N ARG A 30 -11.95 -8.37 4.22
CA ARG A 30 -12.92 -7.33 4.29
C ARG A 30 -13.11 -6.91 5.72
N GLY A 31 -13.25 -5.69 5.98
CA GLY A 31 -13.42 -5.15 7.33
C GLY A 31 -12.12 -4.90 8.05
N GLY A 32 -11.05 -5.43 7.54
CA GLY A 32 -9.77 -5.26 8.20
C GLY A 32 -9.06 -4.01 7.76
N SER A 33 -7.81 -3.87 8.16
CA SER A 33 -6.99 -2.74 7.81
C SER A 33 -5.69 -3.26 7.24
N VAL A 34 -5.04 -2.47 6.44
CA VAL A 34 -3.75 -2.85 5.88
C VAL A 34 -2.82 -1.65 5.90
N THR A 35 -1.55 -1.89 6.13
CA THR A 35 -0.55 -0.85 6.07
C THR A 35 0.45 -1.28 5.02
N ILE A 36 0.66 -0.47 4.03
CA ILE A 36 1.48 -0.80 2.89
C ILE A 36 2.72 0.05 2.91
N PRO A 37 3.91 -0.54 2.92
CA PRO A 37 5.13 0.23 2.93
C PRO A 37 5.56 0.56 1.51
N CYS A 38 6.06 1.76 1.30
CA CYS A 38 6.59 2.18 0.02
C CYS A 38 7.98 2.71 0.29
N PHE A 39 8.98 2.00 -0.22
CA PHE A 39 10.37 2.35 0.05
C PHE A 39 10.89 3.26 -1.04
N TYR A 40 11.72 4.21 -0.70
CA TYR A 40 12.22 5.13 -1.71
C TYR A 40 13.69 5.43 -1.53
N GLY A 41 14.30 5.98 -2.55
CA GLY A 41 15.71 6.27 -2.50
C GLY A 41 15.97 7.52 -1.68
N ASP A 42 17.17 7.64 -1.18
CA ASP A 42 17.57 8.74 -0.35
C ASP A 42 17.32 10.09 -0.98
N ARG A 43 17.41 10.18 -2.27
CA ARG A 43 17.21 11.45 -2.94
C ARG A 43 15.79 11.98 -2.81
N TYR A 44 14.85 11.17 -2.39
CA TYR A 44 13.49 11.62 -2.29
C TYR A 44 13.06 11.95 -0.86
N LYS A 45 13.97 12.04 0.06
CA LYS A 45 13.61 12.29 1.42
C LYS A 45 12.77 13.52 1.65
N THR A 46 13.02 14.55 0.92
CA THR A 46 12.29 15.79 1.15
C THR A 46 11.14 16.00 0.20
N HIS A 47 10.88 15.05 -0.68
CA HIS A 47 9.79 15.20 -1.63
C HIS A 47 8.46 14.75 -1.02
N VAL A 48 7.37 15.28 -1.52
CA VAL A 48 6.05 14.90 -1.06
C VAL A 48 5.77 13.50 -1.56
N LYS A 49 5.22 12.65 -0.70
CA LYS A 49 4.87 11.29 -1.05
C LYS A 49 3.37 11.21 -1.19
N TYR A 50 2.87 10.33 -2.02
CA TYR A 50 1.43 10.22 -2.17
C TYR A 50 0.96 8.82 -2.56
N TRP A 51 -0.29 8.59 -2.47
CA TRP A 51 -0.92 7.33 -2.77
C TRP A 51 -2.11 7.64 -3.65
N CYS A 52 -2.29 6.89 -4.71
CA CYS A 52 -3.36 7.17 -5.60
C CYS A 52 -3.95 5.90 -6.16
N ARG A 53 -5.11 5.99 -6.73
CA ARG A 53 -5.76 4.83 -7.28
C ARG A 53 -5.39 4.74 -8.74
N GLY A 54 -5.04 3.58 -9.21
CA GLY A 54 -4.63 3.40 -10.58
C GLY A 54 -3.23 2.85 -10.66
N TYR A 55 -2.85 2.30 -11.79
CA TYR A 55 -1.53 1.73 -11.84
C TYR A 55 -0.57 2.60 -12.64
N ASN A 56 -0.87 3.82 -12.82
CA ASN A 56 0.03 4.69 -13.52
C ASN A 56 0.01 6.03 -12.81
N VAL A 57 1.09 6.40 -12.17
CA VAL A 57 1.15 7.63 -11.44
C VAL A 57 0.84 8.86 -12.23
N ARG A 58 0.68 8.76 -13.53
CA ARG A 58 0.37 9.93 -14.28
C ARG A 58 -1.04 10.05 -14.71
N SER A 59 -1.83 9.06 -14.54
CA SER A 59 -3.16 9.14 -15.04
C SER A 59 -4.23 9.04 -14.04
N PHE A 60 -4.07 9.50 -12.86
CA PHE A 60 -5.12 9.43 -11.92
C PHE A 60 -5.05 10.49 -10.90
N SER A 61 -5.96 10.55 -10.02
CA SER A 61 -6.01 11.52 -8.99
C SER A 61 -5.38 10.98 -7.76
N SER A 62 -4.64 11.77 -7.07
CA SER A 62 -4.05 11.33 -5.84
C SER A 62 -5.09 11.27 -4.77
N ILE A 63 -4.98 10.36 -3.87
CA ILE A 63 -5.93 10.21 -2.81
C ILE A 63 -5.41 10.84 -1.54
N VAL A 64 -4.19 10.58 -1.15
CA VAL A 64 -3.62 11.20 0.03
C VAL A 64 -2.19 11.63 -0.24
N HIS A 65 -1.75 12.68 0.42
CA HIS A 65 -0.40 13.18 0.24
C HIS A 65 0.26 13.38 1.61
N SER A 66 1.55 13.26 1.66
CA SER A 66 2.26 13.36 2.94
C SER A 66 2.27 14.76 3.50
N ASP A 67 2.12 15.78 2.67
CA ASP A 67 2.12 17.14 3.17
C ASP A 67 0.70 17.57 3.57
N SER A 68 -0.26 16.71 3.40
CA SER A 68 -1.61 17.07 3.75
C SER A 68 -2.32 15.79 4.16
N PRO A 69 -1.78 15.10 5.13
CA PRO A 69 -2.31 13.80 5.49
C PRO A 69 -3.72 13.87 6.02
N GLN A 70 -4.51 12.89 5.74
CA GLN A 70 -5.84 12.85 6.23
C GLN A 70 -5.98 11.62 7.08
N GLU A 71 -6.93 11.64 7.98
CA GLU A 71 -7.14 10.51 8.83
C GLU A 71 -8.40 9.85 8.41
N GLY A 72 -8.74 8.76 8.95
CA GLY A 72 -9.97 8.08 8.62
C GLY A 72 -9.74 6.88 7.74
N LYS A 73 -10.36 6.85 6.57
CA LYS A 73 -10.27 5.69 5.72
C LYS A 73 -8.84 5.44 5.27
N MET A 74 -8.16 6.42 4.82
CA MET A 74 -6.81 6.29 4.36
C MET A 74 -5.91 7.32 4.99
N SER A 75 -4.70 6.95 5.30
CA SER A 75 -3.75 7.88 5.85
C SER A 75 -2.36 7.54 5.35
N ILE A 76 -1.45 8.49 5.41
CA ILE A 76 -0.13 8.27 4.91
C ILE A 76 0.84 8.86 5.92
N ARG A 77 1.96 8.21 6.14
CA ARG A 77 2.95 8.71 7.06
C ARG A 77 4.33 8.51 6.46
N ASP A 78 5.14 9.52 6.40
CA ASP A 78 6.46 9.44 5.83
C ASP A 78 7.50 9.34 6.94
N ASP A 79 8.45 8.45 6.78
CA ASP A 79 9.54 8.30 7.73
C ASP A 79 10.83 8.45 6.94
N PRO A 80 11.31 9.64 6.76
CA PRO A 80 12.49 9.88 5.94
C PRO A 80 13.76 9.23 6.46
N ASP A 81 13.85 9.03 7.76
CA ASP A 81 15.04 8.42 8.30
C ASP A 81 15.14 6.97 7.85
N GLN A 82 14.04 6.30 7.68
CA GLN A 82 14.05 4.94 7.22
C GLN A 82 13.81 4.87 5.72
N ARG A 83 13.51 5.97 5.09
CA ARG A 83 13.24 6.06 3.66
C ARG A 83 12.06 5.17 3.28
N VAL A 84 11.02 5.27 4.07
CA VAL A 84 9.81 4.51 3.77
C VAL A 84 8.61 5.38 4.14
N PHE A 85 7.58 5.33 3.34
CA PHE A 85 6.33 5.94 3.78
C PHE A 85 5.31 4.82 3.78
N THR A 86 4.36 4.92 4.65
CA THR A 86 3.37 3.87 4.79
C THR A 86 1.99 4.43 4.53
N VAL A 87 1.15 3.62 3.94
CA VAL A 87 -0.22 4.01 3.66
C VAL A 87 -1.08 3.03 4.42
N THR A 88 -2.00 3.52 5.22
CA THR A 88 -2.90 2.65 5.97
C THR A 88 -4.30 2.84 5.44
N ILE A 89 -4.98 1.75 5.16
CA ILE A 89 -6.35 1.80 4.69
C ILE A 89 -7.17 1.00 5.68
N ASN A 90 -8.18 1.64 6.25
CA ASN A 90 -8.99 1.01 7.27
C ASN A 90 -10.34 0.57 6.73
N ASN A 91 -10.93 -0.34 7.45
CA ASN A 91 -12.30 -0.75 7.15
C ASN A 91 -12.47 -1.11 5.67
N LEU A 92 -11.70 -2.05 5.21
CA LEU A 92 -11.71 -2.40 3.81
C LEU A 92 -13.00 -3.02 3.32
N THR A 93 -13.37 -2.66 2.11
CA THR A 93 -14.58 -3.19 1.49
C THR A 93 -14.18 -3.74 0.13
N ALA A 94 -15.07 -4.46 -0.49
CA ALA A 94 -14.82 -5.02 -1.80
C ALA A 94 -14.50 -3.92 -2.80
N GLY A 95 -15.10 -2.76 -2.63
CA GLY A 95 -14.85 -1.66 -3.53
C GLY A 95 -13.44 -1.11 -3.46
N ASP A 96 -12.68 -1.47 -2.42
CA ASP A 96 -11.33 -1.00 -2.29
C ASP A 96 -10.37 -1.86 -3.10
N SER A 97 -10.81 -2.97 -3.65
CA SER A 97 -9.94 -3.81 -4.45
C SER A 97 -9.54 -3.07 -5.72
N GLY A 98 -8.36 -3.28 -6.17
CA GLY A 98 -7.92 -2.68 -7.42
C GLY A 98 -6.46 -2.33 -7.39
N TYR A 99 -6.04 -1.58 -8.39
CA TYR A 99 -4.66 -1.17 -8.48
C TYR A 99 -4.47 0.20 -7.84
N TYR A 100 -3.34 0.35 -7.19
CA TYR A 100 -2.98 1.61 -6.57
C TYR A 100 -1.50 1.86 -6.86
N SER A 101 -1.07 3.06 -6.64
CA SER A 101 0.33 3.39 -6.81
C SER A 101 0.79 4.28 -5.67
N CYS A 102 1.99 4.04 -5.21
CA CYS A 102 2.59 4.93 -4.25
C CYS A 102 3.62 5.72 -5.06
N GLY A 103 3.70 6.99 -4.84
CA GLY A 103 4.53 7.85 -5.66
C GLY A 103 5.21 8.96 -4.92
N VAL A 104 6.18 9.53 -5.61
CA VAL A 104 6.91 10.66 -5.11
C VAL A 104 6.72 11.79 -6.12
N ASN A 105 6.34 12.95 -5.63
CA ASN A 105 6.08 14.06 -6.49
C ASN A 105 7.39 14.73 -6.87
N ILE A 106 7.73 14.77 -8.13
CA ILE A 106 8.96 15.38 -8.59
C ILE A 106 8.62 16.69 -9.28
N SER A 107 8.97 17.79 -8.63
CA SER A 107 8.70 19.09 -9.14
C SER A 107 9.50 19.26 -10.41
N GLY A 108 8.90 19.66 -11.45
CA GLY A 108 9.61 19.90 -12.69
C GLY A 108 9.99 18.66 -13.47
N GLY A 109 9.53 17.51 -13.07
CA GLY A 109 9.86 16.29 -13.79
C GLY A 109 8.76 15.32 -13.69
N SER A 110 8.99 14.09 -14.10
CA SER A 110 7.99 13.06 -14.02
C SER A 110 8.06 12.41 -12.66
N ASP A 111 6.93 12.17 -12.07
CA ASP A 111 6.88 11.52 -10.78
C ASP A 111 7.36 10.09 -10.92
N VAL A 112 7.84 9.54 -9.82
CA VAL A 112 8.24 8.15 -9.80
C VAL A 112 7.34 7.41 -8.84
N GLY A 113 7.13 6.17 -9.08
CA GLY A 113 6.25 5.38 -8.21
C GLY A 113 6.24 3.92 -8.54
N ASP A 114 5.50 3.17 -7.80
CA ASP A 114 5.39 1.73 -8.02
C ASP A 114 3.94 1.34 -7.76
N GLN A 115 3.48 0.29 -8.41
CA GLN A 115 2.09 -0.09 -8.28
C GLN A 115 1.88 -1.30 -7.41
N VAL A 116 0.73 -1.43 -6.86
CA VAL A 116 0.37 -2.56 -6.03
C VAL A 116 -1.07 -2.93 -6.34
N HIS A 117 -1.35 -4.21 -6.31
CA HIS A 117 -2.71 -4.68 -6.52
C HIS A 117 -3.24 -5.14 -5.17
N LEU A 118 -4.35 -4.57 -4.76
CA LEU A 118 -4.97 -4.89 -3.50
C LEU A 118 -6.22 -5.70 -3.77
N SER A 119 -6.32 -6.85 -3.13
CA SER A 119 -7.51 -7.69 -3.23
C SER A 119 -8.14 -7.75 -1.87
N VAL A 120 -9.40 -7.40 -1.77
CA VAL A 120 -10.11 -7.46 -0.51
C VAL A 120 -10.98 -8.70 -0.59
N THR A 121 -10.70 -9.67 0.28
CA THR A 121 -11.41 -10.94 0.23
C THR A 121 -12.52 -10.99 1.26
N GLU A 122 -13.39 -11.93 1.14
CA GLU A 122 -14.46 -12.05 2.09
C GLU A 122 -13.89 -12.53 3.36
N GLY A 123 -12.71 -12.70 3.35
CA GLY A 123 -12.13 -12.96 4.57
C GLY A 123 -11.92 -14.35 4.68
N LYS A 124 -11.49 -14.78 5.80
CA LYS A 124 -11.24 -16.01 6.00
C LYS A 124 -12.45 -16.50 6.28
N MET A 125 -13.40 -16.29 5.64
CA MET A 125 -14.45 -16.83 5.81
C MET A 125 -14.12 -18.01 6.30
N SER A 126 -14.34 -18.26 7.28
CA SER A 126 -13.89 -19.38 7.81
C SER A 126 -14.62 -20.47 7.11
N VAL A 127 -14.08 -21.59 7.18
CA VAL A 127 -14.71 -22.73 6.61
C VAL A 127 -16.00 -22.91 7.29
N LEU A 128 -16.06 -22.59 8.56
CA LEU A 128 -17.22 -22.74 9.31
C LEU A 128 -18.31 -21.86 8.75
N GLN A 129 -18.01 -20.69 8.42
CA GLN A 129 -18.99 -19.81 7.91
C GLN A 129 -19.45 -20.27 6.54
N THR A 130 -18.60 -20.84 5.79
CA THR A 130 -18.93 -21.31 4.48
C THR A 130 -19.90 -22.47 4.61
N VAL A 131 -19.64 -23.34 5.55
CA VAL A 131 -20.50 -24.48 5.75
C VAL A 131 -21.85 -24.01 6.21
N ALA A 132 -21.89 -23.05 7.07
CA ALA A 132 -23.15 -22.55 7.56
C ALA A 132 -23.97 -21.97 6.41
N ASN A 133 -23.33 -21.28 5.52
CA ASN A 133 -24.06 -20.70 4.42
C ASN A 133 -24.62 -21.79 3.52
N GLU A 134 -23.90 -22.83 3.31
CA GLU A 134 -24.40 -23.85 2.52
C GLU A 134 -25.53 -24.57 3.16
N MET A 135 -25.45 -24.81 4.41
CA MET A 135 -26.52 -25.48 5.08
C MET A 135 -27.75 -24.62 5.03
N HIS A 136 -27.59 -23.35 5.02
CA HIS A 136 -28.72 -22.49 5.00
C HIS A 136 -29.40 -22.56 3.66
N ARG A 137 -28.74 -22.86 2.67
CA ARG A 137 -29.31 -22.91 1.39
C ARG A 137 -30.00 -24.19 1.15
N MET A 138 -29.77 -25.18 1.94
CA MET A 138 -30.43 -26.41 1.77
C MET A 138 -31.76 -26.36 2.42
#